data_1c1e89018307201d45acdd4795178b60
#
_entry.id   1c1e89018307201d45acdd4795178b60
#
_cell.length_a   1.000
_cell.length_b   1.000
_cell.length_c   1.000
_cell.angle_alpha   90.00
_cell.angle_beta   90.00
_cell.angle_gamma   90.00
#
_symmetry.space_group_name_H-M   'P 1'
#
loop_
_entity.id
_entity.type
_entity.pdbx_description
1 polymer ?
#
loop_
_entity_poly.entity_id
_entity_poly.type
_entity_poly.pdbx_seq_one_letter_code
_entity_poly.pdbx_strand_id
1 'polypeptide(L)'
;MKITGFNPLIVTKDAEAAIKLFEELGFERRHSLDANTGTANFTSVRMKNESGFYVDIANVQVPQDMTLIRMNVDNFDEAYEFLLSKGFTNPRGVHTVDTKTNKSCMMKSPSGYAFDLCQHIKD
;
A
#
# COMPACT_ATOMS: atom_id res chain seq x y z
N MET A 1 14.86 7.91 -9.54
CA MET A 1 13.84 7.46 -8.56
C MET A 1 14.48 6.47 -7.60
N LYS A 2 14.21 6.63 -6.31
CA LYS A 2 14.80 5.81 -5.27
C LYS A 2 13.69 5.14 -4.46
N ILE A 3 13.84 3.86 -4.18
CA ILE A 3 12.90 3.14 -3.31
C ILE A 3 13.27 3.47 -1.86
N THR A 4 12.28 3.96 -1.11
CA THR A 4 12.47 4.38 0.28
C THR A 4 11.80 3.45 1.27
N GLY A 5 10.93 2.53 0.81
CA GLY A 5 10.28 1.53 1.63
C GLY A 5 9.78 0.39 0.77
N PHE A 6 9.76 -0.81 1.34
CA PHE A 6 9.39 -2.01 0.58
C PHE A 6 8.93 -3.08 1.56
N ASN A 7 7.64 -3.38 1.54
CA ASN A 7 7.07 -4.34 2.50
C ASN A 7 5.74 -4.88 2.00
N PRO A 8 5.29 -6.04 2.55
CA PRO A 8 3.97 -6.56 2.19
C PRO A 8 2.84 -5.65 2.67
N LEU A 9 1.81 -5.56 1.84
CA LEU A 9 0.54 -4.92 2.17
C LEU A 9 -0.55 -5.98 2.06
N ILE A 10 -1.26 -6.22 3.15
CA ILE A 10 -2.41 -7.12 3.18
C ILE A 10 -3.67 -6.28 3.06
N VAL A 11 -4.48 -6.57 2.03
CA VAL A 11 -5.76 -5.91 1.80
C VAL A 11 -6.85 -6.90 2.18
N THR A 12 -7.64 -6.54 3.18
CA THR A 12 -8.65 -7.44 3.75
C THR A 12 -9.87 -6.66 4.21
N LYS A 13 -11.01 -7.30 4.20
CA LYS A 13 -12.24 -6.72 4.76
C LYS A 13 -12.31 -6.92 6.28
N ASP A 14 -11.41 -7.70 6.86
CA ASP A 14 -11.34 -7.96 8.29
C ASP A 14 -9.93 -7.66 8.81
N ALA A 15 -9.60 -6.38 8.82
CA ALA A 15 -8.27 -5.93 9.25
C ALA A 15 -8.00 -6.23 10.72
N GLU A 16 -9.03 -6.20 11.58
CA GLU A 16 -8.82 -6.47 13.00
C GLU A 16 -8.30 -7.90 13.24
N ALA A 17 -8.82 -8.88 12.50
CA ALA A 17 -8.33 -10.25 12.60
C ALA A 17 -6.87 -10.36 12.15
N ALA A 18 -6.52 -9.70 11.05
CA ALA A 18 -5.16 -9.67 10.54
C ALA A 18 -4.20 -8.99 11.51
N ILE A 19 -4.61 -7.84 12.05
CA ILE A 19 -3.80 -7.10 13.01
C ILE A 19 -3.53 -7.96 14.26
N LYS A 20 -4.57 -8.62 14.76
CA LYS A 20 -4.43 -9.49 15.92
C LYS A 20 -3.45 -10.64 15.66
N LEU A 21 -3.52 -11.25 14.47
CA LEU A 21 -2.57 -12.28 14.08
C LEU A 21 -1.13 -11.76 14.12
N PHE A 22 -0.88 -10.60 13.53
CA PHE A 22 0.47 -10.04 13.51
C PHE A 22 0.94 -9.59 14.88
N GLU A 23 0.04 -9.12 15.74
CA GLU A 23 0.40 -8.85 17.14
C GLU A 23 0.86 -10.12 17.84
N GLU A 24 0.18 -11.23 17.62
CA GLU A 24 0.59 -12.54 18.18
C GLU A 24 1.93 -13.02 17.59
N LEU A 25 2.27 -12.59 16.36
CA LEU A 25 3.56 -12.89 15.74
C LEU A 25 4.69 -11.97 16.21
N GLY A 26 4.38 -10.99 17.05
CA GLY A 26 5.38 -10.09 17.62
C GLY A 26 5.47 -8.72 16.96
N PHE A 27 4.50 -8.36 16.13
CA PHE A 27 4.44 -7.03 15.53
C PHE A 27 3.66 -6.08 16.43
N GLU A 28 4.02 -4.80 16.38
CA GLU A 28 3.33 -3.73 17.10
C GLU A 28 2.83 -2.68 16.13
N ARG A 29 1.68 -2.09 16.43
CA ARG A 29 1.15 -0.98 15.64
C ARG A 29 2.07 0.22 15.77
N ARG A 30 2.44 0.82 14.65
CA ARG A 30 3.31 2.01 14.62
C ARG A 30 2.61 3.23 14.08
N HIS A 31 1.70 3.04 13.12
CA HIS A 31 1.07 4.15 12.44
C HIS A 31 -0.24 3.70 11.85
N SER A 32 -1.26 4.55 11.94
CA SER A 32 -2.56 4.33 11.33
C SER A 32 -2.89 5.49 10.41
N LEU A 33 -3.44 5.19 9.24
CA LEU A 33 -3.88 6.18 8.28
C LEU A 33 -5.32 5.89 7.87
N ASP A 34 -6.21 6.85 8.10
CA ASP A 34 -7.56 6.82 7.57
C ASP A 34 -7.58 7.66 6.30
N ALA A 35 -8.09 7.08 5.22
CA ALA A 35 -8.17 7.78 3.94
C ALA A 35 -9.59 7.78 3.42
N ASN A 36 -9.99 8.93 2.89
CA ASN A 36 -11.26 9.10 2.21
C ASN A 36 -10.96 9.53 0.78
N THR A 37 -11.28 8.66 -0.18
CA THR A 37 -11.03 8.91 -1.59
C THR A 37 -12.25 9.48 -2.32
N GLY A 38 -13.31 9.81 -1.59
CA GLY A 38 -14.56 10.27 -2.18
C GLY A 38 -15.47 9.14 -2.63
N THR A 39 -14.92 7.99 -2.98
CA THR A 39 -15.67 6.80 -3.38
C THR A 39 -15.57 5.67 -2.35
N ALA A 40 -14.55 5.71 -1.51
CA ALA A 40 -14.33 4.72 -0.47
C ALA A 40 -13.50 5.30 0.67
N ASN A 41 -13.80 4.84 1.87
CA ASN A 41 -12.98 5.10 3.05
C ASN A 41 -12.22 3.84 3.38
N PHE A 42 -10.95 3.97 3.80
CA PHE A 42 -10.21 2.82 4.28
C PHE A 42 -9.24 3.23 5.38
N THR A 43 -8.92 2.26 6.23
CA THR A 43 -7.93 2.41 7.30
C THR A 43 -6.72 1.55 6.94
N SER A 44 -5.55 2.13 7.00
CA SER A 44 -4.29 1.42 6.80
C SER A 44 -3.48 1.49 8.08
N VAL A 45 -3.01 0.35 8.57
CA VAL A 45 -2.23 0.26 9.80
C VAL A 45 -0.85 -0.29 9.45
N ARG A 46 0.19 0.43 9.85
CA ARG A 46 1.57 -0.06 9.71
C ARG A 46 1.99 -0.75 11.00
N MET A 47 2.55 -1.94 10.87
CA MET A 47 3.06 -2.71 11.98
C MET A 47 4.54 -3.01 11.77
N LYS A 48 5.28 -3.11 12.87
CA LYS A 48 6.72 -3.34 12.86
C LYS A 48 7.08 -4.32 13.96
N ASN A 49 7.98 -5.26 13.66
CA ASN A 49 8.47 -6.16 14.68
C ASN A 49 9.84 -5.71 15.21
N GLU A 50 10.32 -6.43 16.21
CA GLU A 50 11.59 -6.15 16.88
C GLU A 50 12.78 -6.20 15.93
N SER A 51 12.73 -7.07 14.91
CA SER A 51 13.79 -7.21 13.91
C SER A 51 13.76 -6.13 12.83
N GLY A 52 12.78 -5.25 12.86
CA GLY A 52 12.68 -4.15 11.90
C GLY A 52 11.87 -4.46 10.65
N PHE A 53 11.15 -5.57 10.62
CA PHE A 53 10.28 -5.88 9.48
C PHE A 53 8.96 -5.15 9.61
N TYR A 54 8.43 -4.72 8.47
CA TYR A 54 7.16 -4.02 8.39
C TYR A 54 6.12 -4.86 7.66
N VAL A 55 4.87 -4.73 8.08
CA VAL A 55 3.70 -5.17 7.33
C VAL A 55 2.65 -4.07 7.44
N ASP A 56 1.99 -3.79 6.32
CA ASP A 56 0.87 -2.86 6.30
C ASP A 56 -0.42 -3.64 6.07
N ILE A 57 -1.48 -3.23 6.76
CA ILE A 57 -2.78 -3.88 6.68
C ILE A 57 -3.82 -2.82 6.35
N ALA A 58 -4.50 -2.99 5.23
CA ALA A 58 -5.54 -2.07 4.77
C ALA A 58 -6.91 -2.73 4.88
N ASN A 59 -7.82 -2.05 5.55
CA ASN A 59 -9.21 -2.48 5.67
C ASN A 59 -10.01 -1.95 4.48
N VAL A 60 -10.26 -2.82 3.51
CA VAL A 60 -10.95 -2.47 2.27
C VAL A 60 -11.97 -3.55 1.96
N GLN A 61 -13.16 -3.14 1.50
CA GLN A 61 -14.18 -4.08 1.07
C GLN A 61 -13.73 -4.75 -0.22
N VAL A 62 -13.28 -6.00 -0.09
CA VAL A 62 -12.84 -6.83 -1.21
C VAL A 62 -13.52 -8.19 -1.13
N PRO A 63 -13.80 -8.83 -2.28
CA PRO A 63 -14.43 -10.16 -2.25
C PRO A 63 -13.50 -11.23 -1.69
N GLN A 64 -12.21 -11.03 -1.78
CA GLN A 64 -11.19 -11.96 -1.30
C GLN A 64 -9.96 -11.16 -0.88
N ASP A 65 -9.32 -11.59 0.21
CA ASP A 65 -8.09 -10.97 0.69
C ASP A 65 -7.01 -11.03 -0.39
N MET A 66 -6.22 -9.96 -0.46
CA MET A 66 -5.11 -9.85 -1.41
C MET A 66 -3.85 -9.45 -0.67
N THR A 67 -2.72 -9.83 -1.24
CA THR A 67 -1.42 -9.35 -0.77
C THR A 67 -0.75 -8.59 -1.90
N LEU A 68 -0.36 -7.37 -1.62
CA LEU A 68 0.39 -6.52 -2.55
C LEU A 68 1.77 -6.25 -1.95
N ILE A 69 2.67 -5.76 -2.77
CA ILE A 69 3.95 -5.25 -2.30
C ILE A 69 3.83 -3.73 -2.25
N ARG A 70 3.91 -3.16 -1.05
CA ARG A 70 3.95 -1.71 -0.91
C ARG A 70 5.36 -1.22 -1.19
N MET A 71 5.49 -0.35 -2.18
CA MET A 71 6.76 0.22 -2.58
C MET A 71 6.67 1.73 -2.47
N ASN A 72 7.39 2.30 -1.52
CA ASN A 72 7.50 3.74 -1.37
C ASN A 72 8.68 4.24 -2.18
N VAL A 73 8.48 5.34 -2.89
CA VAL A 73 9.50 5.95 -3.75
C VAL A 73 9.60 7.44 -3.45
N ASP A 74 10.70 8.04 -3.85
CA ASP A 74 10.92 9.48 -3.69
C ASP A 74 10.38 10.30 -4.85
N ASN A 75 10.01 9.66 -5.97
CA ASN A 75 9.43 10.33 -7.13
C ASN A 75 8.37 9.43 -7.75
N PHE A 76 7.12 9.68 -7.39
CA PHE A 76 5.99 8.87 -7.84
C PHE A 76 5.84 8.89 -9.36
N ASP A 77 5.87 10.07 -9.96
CA ASP A 77 5.62 10.19 -11.40
C ASP A 77 6.67 9.46 -12.23
N GLU A 78 7.93 9.55 -11.83
CA GLU A 78 9.02 8.83 -12.50
C GLU A 78 8.84 7.31 -12.38
N ALA A 79 8.51 6.83 -11.18
CA ALA A 79 8.27 5.41 -10.94
C ALA A 79 7.06 4.91 -11.73
N TYR A 80 5.99 5.69 -11.76
CA TYR A 80 4.77 5.36 -12.48
C TYR A 80 5.06 5.19 -13.98
N GLU A 81 5.74 6.15 -14.58
CA GLU A 81 6.10 6.10 -16.00
C GLU A 81 7.05 4.94 -16.30
N PHE A 82 8.00 4.69 -15.40
CA PHE A 82 8.90 3.55 -15.55
C PHE A 82 8.12 2.23 -15.59
N LEU A 83 7.20 2.03 -14.66
CA LEU A 83 6.40 0.81 -14.60
C LEU A 83 5.50 0.67 -15.84
N LEU A 84 4.89 1.75 -16.30
CA LEU A 84 4.13 1.73 -17.56
C LEU A 84 5.00 1.26 -18.71
N SER A 85 6.24 1.72 -18.78
CA SER A 85 7.17 1.31 -19.85
C SER A 85 7.54 -0.16 -19.80
N LYS A 86 7.33 -0.80 -18.66
CA LYS A 86 7.58 -2.24 -18.46
C LYS A 86 6.33 -3.10 -18.61
N GLY A 87 5.22 -2.51 -19.05
CA GLY A 87 3.98 -3.24 -19.28
C GLY A 87 3.04 -3.32 -18.09
N PHE A 88 3.36 -2.64 -16.99
CA PHE A 88 2.43 -2.55 -15.86
C PHE A 88 1.25 -1.67 -16.24
N THR A 89 0.10 -1.94 -15.63
CA THR A 89 -1.12 -1.16 -15.82
C THR A 89 -1.67 -0.71 -14.49
N ASN A 90 -2.38 0.41 -14.51
CA ASN A 90 -3.16 0.88 -13.36
C ASN A 90 -4.59 0.38 -13.56
N PRO A 91 -5.06 -0.65 -12.81
CA PRO A 91 -6.40 -1.22 -13.00
C PRO A 91 -7.53 -0.22 -12.72
N ARG A 92 -7.24 0.83 -11.97
CA ARG A 92 -8.20 1.89 -11.66
C ARG A 92 -8.13 3.06 -12.65
N GLY A 93 -7.38 2.89 -13.74
CA GLY A 93 -7.19 3.93 -14.72
C GLY A 93 -6.36 5.08 -14.15
N VAL A 94 -6.90 6.30 -14.23
CA VAL A 94 -6.20 7.49 -13.74
C VAL A 94 -6.40 7.74 -12.25
N HIS A 95 -7.14 6.87 -11.55
CA HIS A 95 -7.41 7.09 -10.13
C HIS A 95 -6.21 6.75 -9.28
N THR A 96 -5.62 7.78 -8.73
CA THR A 96 -4.60 7.66 -7.70
C THR A 96 -5.16 8.27 -6.43
N VAL A 97 -4.75 7.74 -5.28
CA VAL A 97 -4.98 8.44 -4.03
C VAL A 97 -3.97 9.58 -3.99
N ASP A 98 -4.45 10.80 -4.00
CA ASP A 98 -3.61 11.99 -4.00
C ASP A 98 -4.10 12.92 -2.90
N THR A 99 -3.39 12.90 -1.79
CA THR A 99 -3.67 13.73 -0.63
C THR A 99 -2.52 14.70 -0.41
N LYS A 100 -2.63 15.55 0.60
CA LYS A 100 -1.53 16.48 0.93
C LYS A 100 -0.25 15.77 1.34
N THR A 101 -0.38 14.54 1.89
CA THR A 101 0.76 13.82 2.46
C THR A 101 1.10 12.54 1.73
N ASN A 102 0.29 12.16 0.74
CA ASN A 102 0.43 10.84 0.14
C ASN A 102 -0.05 10.83 -1.29
N LYS A 103 0.67 10.12 -2.14
CA LYS A 103 0.26 9.84 -3.52
C LYS A 103 0.46 8.36 -3.75
N SER A 104 -0.58 7.65 -4.18
CA SER A 104 -0.49 6.20 -4.33
C SER A 104 -1.44 5.66 -5.39
N CYS A 105 -1.06 4.54 -5.99
CA CYS A 105 -1.94 3.76 -6.84
C CYS A 105 -1.47 2.31 -6.90
N MET A 106 -2.38 1.41 -7.27
CA MET A 106 -2.03 0.03 -7.54
C MET A 106 -1.51 -0.10 -8.97
N MET A 107 -0.37 -0.77 -9.14
CA MET A 107 0.21 -1.06 -10.45
C MET A 107 0.31 -2.57 -10.63
N LYS A 108 -0.41 -3.10 -11.62
CA LYS A 108 -0.47 -4.54 -11.86
C LYS A 108 0.50 -4.93 -12.96
N SER A 109 1.32 -5.95 -12.68
CA SER A 109 2.28 -6.47 -13.66
C SER A 109 1.59 -7.22 -14.81
N PRO A 110 2.29 -7.42 -15.95
CA PRO A 110 1.75 -8.22 -17.04
C PRO A 110 1.39 -9.66 -16.62
N SER A 111 2.07 -10.21 -15.62
CA SER A 111 1.84 -11.58 -15.15
C SER A 111 0.88 -11.68 -13.98
N GLY A 112 0.48 -10.56 -13.37
CA GLY A 112 -0.59 -10.53 -12.38
C GLY A 112 -0.25 -10.12 -10.95
N TYR A 113 1.04 -10.09 -10.56
CA TYR A 113 1.37 -9.52 -9.25
C TYR A 113 1.26 -8.01 -9.28
N ALA A 114 1.17 -7.38 -8.13
CA ALA A 114 0.92 -5.94 -8.09
C ALA A 114 1.73 -5.24 -7.00
N PHE A 115 2.08 -3.99 -7.30
CA PHE A 115 2.62 -3.06 -6.32
C PHE A 115 1.53 -2.10 -5.87
N ASP A 116 1.59 -1.71 -4.61
CA ASP A 116 0.97 -0.48 -4.14
C ASP A 116 2.08 0.58 -4.17
N LEU A 117 2.10 1.36 -5.24
CA LEU A 117 3.13 2.38 -5.47
C LEU A 117 2.76 3.64 -4.70
N CYS A 118 3.65 4.10 -3.84
CA CYS A 118 3.37 5.21 -2.93
C CYS A 118 4.52 6.21 -2.89
N GLN A 119 4.15 7.46 -2.64
CA GLN A 119 5.11 8.48 -2.26
C GLN A 119 4.53 9.28 -1.10
N HIS A 120 5.27 9.38 0.01
CA HIS A 120 4.95 10.30 1.08
C HIS A 120 5.44 11.69 0.71
N ILE A 121 4.52 12.64 0.72
CA ILE A 121 4.83 14.03 0.43
C ILE A 121 4.90 14.76 1.77
N LYS A 122 6.09 15.25 2.11
CA LYS A 122 6.26 16.05 3.32
C LYS A 122 6.02 17.50 3.01
N ASP A 123 5.26 18.14 3.85
CA ASP A 123 5.07 19.60 3.77
C ASP A 123 6.35 20.31 4.21
#